data_33b29d48b3d4e950aa25b2ffde6e7b87
#
_entry.id   33b29d48b3d4e950aa25b2ffde6e7b87
#
_cell.length_a   1.000
_cell.length_b   1.000
_cell.length_c   1.000
_cell.angle_alpha   90.00
_cell.angle_beta   90.00
_cell.angle_gamma   90.00
#
_symmetry.space_group_name_H-M   'P 1'
#
loop_
_entity.id
_entity.type
_entity.pdbx_description
1 polymer ?
#
loop_
_entity_poly.entity_id
_entity_poly.type
_entity_poly.pdbx_seq_one_letter_code
_entity_poly.pdbx_strand_id
1 'polypeptide(L)'
;HIVVQPGGRACYCGNQGCLERYVSLQAAYEFCGLDPYRALPEDLLAVEASLFDRWVETALPSLRQAINLLECVFDAETVVVGGMMPAPLLEKVLARLPPLYQSVRGRYLPAMRVKMGMTGTDTAALGAAALPIFDEFNPQFQALMK
;
A
#
# COMPACT_ATOMS: atom_id res chain seq x y z
N HIS A 1 -4.61 -4.80 9.22
CA HIS A 1 -5.53 -5.93 9.50
C HIS A 1 -7.01 -5.58 9.31
N ILE A 2 -7.29 -4.56 8.45
CA ILE A 2 -8.67 -4.26 8.06
C ILE A 2 -9.24 -5.46 7.30
N VAL A 3 -10.40 -5.96 7.73
CA VAL A 3 -11.08 -7.07 7.03
C VAL A 3 -11.75 -6.51 5.77
N VAL A 4 -11.23 -6.89 4.62
CA VAL A 4 -11.75 -6.49 3.30
C VAL A 4 -12.50 -7.62 2.59
N GLN A 5 -12.28 -8.86 3.00
CA GLN A 5 -12.98 -10.04 2.49
C GLN A 5 -13.42 -10.94 3.66
N PRO A 6 -14.58 -10.67 4.29
CA PRO A 6 -15.06 -11.48 5.39
C PRO A 6 -15.13 -12.98 5.01
N GLY A 7 -14.58 -13.85 5.88
CA GLY A 7 -14.46 -15.29 5.61
C GLY A 7 -13.38 -15.67 4.60
N GLY A 8 -12.53 -14.73 4.19
CA GLY A 8 -11.43 -14.97 3.25
C GLY A 8 -10.21 -15.64 3.90
N ARG A 9 -9.01 -15.37 3.38
CA ARG A 9 -7.76 -16.01 3.83
C ARG A 9 -7.52 -15.76 5.34
N ALA A 10 -7.12 -16.81 6.07
CA ALA A 10 -6.74 -16.68 7.48
C ALA A 10 -5.56 -15.71 7.64
N CYS A 11 -5.64 -14.86 8.65
CA CYS A 11 -4.60 -13.91 9.03
C CYS A 11 -4.01 -14.27 10.39
N TYR A 12 -2.71 -14.02 10.57
CA TYR A 12 -2.04 -14.29 11.84
C TYR A 12 -2.56 -13.45 13.02
N CYS A 13 -3.31 -12.37 12.76
CA CYS A 13 -4.01 -11.60 13.79
C CYS A 13 -5.26 -12.30 14.36
N GLY A 14 -5.62 -13.47 13.86
CA GLY A 14 -6.80 -14.24 14.27
C GLY A 14 -8.05 -13.97 13.42
N ASN A 15 -8.08 -12.91 12.59
CA ASN A 15 -9.18 -12.62 11.66
C ASN A 15 -9.04 -13.42 10.36
N GLN A 16 -10.11 -13.37 9.56
CA GLN A 16 -10.11 -13.87 8.18
C GLN A 16 -10.38 -12.71 7.22
N GLY A 17 -9.64 -12.68 6.10
CA GLY A 17 -9.86 -11.71 5.03
C GLY A 17 -9.25 -10.33 5.24
N CYS A 18 -8.19 -10.22 6.05
CA CYS A 18 -7.45 -8.97 6.21
C CYS A 18 -6.78 -8.51 4.91
N LEU A 19 -6.77 -7.20 4.68
CA LEU A 19 -6.12 -6.55 3.54
C LEU A 19 -4.68 -7.07 3.30
N GLU A 20 -3.91 -7.21 4.36
CA GLU A 20 -2.54 -7.69 4.33
C GLU A 20 -2.39 -9.05 3.63
N ARG A 21 -3.39 -9.94 3.74
CA ARG A 21 -3.36 -11.26 3.10
C ARG A 21 -3.52 -11.22 1.58
N TYR A 22 -3.75 -10.04 1.00
CA TYR A 22 -3.98 -9.86 -0.44
C TYR A 22 -2.97 -8.90 -1.08
N VAL A 23 -2.55 -7.84 -0.37
CA VAL A 23 -1.76 -6.74 -0.96
C VAL A 23 -0.34 -6.59 -0.40
N SER A 24 0.06 -7.39 0.59
CA SER A 24 1.40 -7.34 1.15
C SER A 24 2.44 -8.01 0.24
N LEU A 25 3.73 -7.70 0.47
CA LEU A 25 4.83 -8.45 -0.14
C LEU A 25 4.75 -9.94 0.16
N GLN A 26 4.41 -10.30 1.40
CA GLN A 26 4.21 -11.70 1.78
C GLN A 26 3.14 -12.38 0.92
N ALA A 27 2.02 -11.70 0.66
CA ALA A 27 0.97 -12.23 -0.20
C ALA A 27 1.44 -12.40 -1.65
N ALA A 28 2.29 -11.49 -2.14
CA ALA A 28 2.92 -11.60 -3.46
C ALA A 28 3.88 -12.78 -3.51
N TYR A 29 4.74 -12.96 -2.50
CA TYR A 29 5.67 -14.08 -2.43
C TYR A 29 4.94 -15.43 -2.42
N GLU A 30 3.96 -15.59 -1.54
CA GLU A 30 3.14 -16.81 -1.46
C GLU A 30 2.48 -17.14 -2.81
N PHE A 31 1.92 -16.13 -3.49
CA PHE A 31 1.26 -16.31 -4.78
C PHE A 31 2.26 -16.69 -5.89
N CYS A 32 3.43 -16.08 -5.86
CA CYS A 32 4.49 -16.30 -6.85
C CYS A 32 5.35 -17.53 -6.55
N GLY A 33 5.06 -18.28 -5.48
CA GLY A 33 5.82 -19.50 -5.12
C GLY A 33 7.18 -19.21 -4.50
N LEU A 34 7.41 -18.00 -3.99
CA LEU A 34 8.61 -17.64 -3.23
C LEU A 34 8.40 -17.96 -1.74
N ASP A 35 9.50 -18.23 -1.03
CA ASP A 35 9.46 -18.42 0.43
C ASP A 35 9.18 -17.05 1.12
N PRO A 36 8.02 -16.86 1.78
CA PRO A 36 7.64 -15.57 2.35
C PRO A 36 8.51 -15.13 3.52
N TYR A 37 9.35 -16.02 4.07
CA TYR A 37 10.26 -15.71 5.18
C TYR A 37 11.70 -15.45 4.74
N ARG A 38 12.05 -15.75 3.48
CA ARG A 38 13.41 -15.66 2.96
C ARG A 38 13.51 -14.76 1.73
N ALA A 39 12.42 -14.62 0.98
CA ALA A 39 12.41 -13.80 -0.23
C ALA A 39 12.66 -12.32 0.08
N LEU A 40 13.45 -11.70 -0.75
CA LEU A 40 13.68 -10.26 -0.76
C LEU A 40 12.71 -9.60 -1.75
N PRO A 41 12.40 -8.31 -1.58
CA PRO A 41 11.52 -7.59 -2.51
C PRO A 41 11.99 -7.67 -3.96
N GLU A 42 13.30 -7.67 -4.19
CA GLU A 42 13.96 -7.73 -5.49
C GLU A 42 13.77 -9.09 -6.19
N ASP A 43 13.53 -10.18 -5.44
CA ASP A 43 13.27 -11.50 -6.02
C ASP A 43 11.99 -11.52 -6.87
N LEU A 44 11.03 -10.64 -6.56
CA LEU A 44 9.84 -10.46 -7.38
C LEU A 44 10.13 -9.96 -8.80
N LEU A 45 11.27 -9.28 -9.02
CA LEU A 45 11.69 -8.83 -10.36
C LEU A 45 12.11 -9.99 -11.25
N ALA A 46 12.54 -11.11 -10.66
CA ALA A 46 12.94 -12.33 -11.38
C ALA A 46 11.74 -13.27 -11.66
N VAL A 47 10.58 -13.00 -11.05
CA VAL A 47 9.35 -13.78 -11.28
C VAL A 47 8.84 -13.54 -12.71
N GLU A 48 8.30 -14.60 -13.33
CA GLU A 48 7.63 -14.47 -14.63
C GLU A 48 6.56 -13.38 -14.58
N ALA A 49 6.62 -12.44 -15.54
CA ALA A 49 5.75 -11.27 -15.57
C ALA A 49 4.25 -11.64 -15.54
N SER A 50 3.87 -12.70 -16.23
CA SER A 50 2.47 -13.19 -16.27
C SER A 50 1.99 -13.70 -14.90
N LEU A 51 2.89 -14.29 -14.10
CA LEU A 51 2.57 -14.79 -12.76
C LEU A 51 2.37 -13.61 -11.79
N PHE A 52 3.25 -12.62 -11.82
CA PHE A 52 3.08 -11.39 -11.05
C PHE A 52 1.81 -10.65 -11.44
N ASP A 53 1.50 -10.57 -12.74
CA ASP A 53 0.27 -9.95 -13.25
C ASP A 53 -0.99 -10.62 -12.71
N ARG A 54 -1.00 -11.94 -12.62
CA ARG A 54 -2.12 -12.67 -12.01
C ARG A 54 -2.28 -12.35 -10.52
N TRP A 55 -1.18 -12.22 -9.78
CA TRP A 55 -1.28 -11.77 -8.40
C TRP A 55 -1.89 -10.36 -8.33
N VAL A 56 -1.43 -9.43 -9.17
CA VAL A 56 -1.97 -8.06 -9.21
C VAL A 56 -3.49 -8.09 -9.38
N GLU A 57 -4.01 -8.86 -10.35
CA GLU A 57 -5.46 -8.97 -10.56
C GLU A 57 -6.21 -9.49 -9.31
N THR A 58 -5.60 -10.36 -8.52
CA THR A 58 -6.20 -10.83 -7.25
C THR A 58 -6.12 -9.80 -6.12
N ALA A 59 -5.12 -8.94 -6.13
CA ALA A 59 -4.90 -7.91 -5.11
C ALA A 59 -5.74 -6.64 -5.33
N LEU A 60 -5.98 -6.26 -6.59
CA LEU A 60 -6.64 -5.01 -6.95
C LEU A 60 -8.02 -4.80 -6.30
N PRO A 61 -8.93 -5.78 -6.22
CA PRO A 61 -10.24 -5.59 -5.57
C PRO A 61 -10.09 -5.17 -4.11
N SER A 62 -9.21 -5.83 -3.37
CA SER A 62 -8.94 -5.53 -1.95
C SER A 62 -8.28 -4.17 -1.77
N LEU A 63 -7.35 -3.81 -2.67
CA LEU A 63 -6.69 -2.50 -2.64
C LEU A 63 -7.67 -1.36 -2.95
N ARG A 64 -8.54 -1.52 -3.95
CA ARG A 64 -9.60 -0.55 -4.27
C ARG A 64 -10.55 -0.32 -3.11
N GLN A 65 -10.93 -1.40 -2.42
CA GLN A 65 -11.81 -1.32 -1.25
C GLN A 65 -11.11 -0.59 -0.09
N ALA A 66 -9.84 -0.86 0.15
CA ALA A 66 -9.06 -0.18 1.19
C ALA A 66 -8.92 1.32 0.91
N ILE A 67 -8.62 1.71 -0.33
CA ILE A 67 -8.53 3.11 -0.73
C ILE A 67 -9.87 3.82 -0.51
N ASN A 68 -10.97 3.21 -0.94
CA ASN A 68 -12.31 3.78 -0.72
C ASN A 68 -12.62 3.94 0.78
N LEU A 69 -12.25 2.96 1.61
CA LEU A 69 -12.42 3.06 3.05
C LEU A 69 -11.63 4.22 3.64
N LEU A 70 -10.35 4.38 3.26
CA LEU A 70 -9.50 5.48 3.72
C LEU A 70 -10.07 6.84 3.32
N GLU A 71 -10.52 6.98 2.08
CA GLU A 71 -11.17 8.21 1.61
C GLU A 71 -12.45 8.52 2.40
N CYS A 72 -13.29 7.51 2.68
CA CYS A 72 -14.56 7.73 3.38
C CYS A 72 -14.37 8.01 4.88
N VAL A 73 -13.38 7.40 5.53
CA VAL A 73 -13.18 7.55 6.99
C VAL A 73 -12.37 8.81 7.33
N PHE A 74 -11.34 9.10 6.53
CA PHE A 74 -10.40 10.18 6.82
C PHE A 74 -10.62 11.44 5.95
N ASP A 75 -11.54 11.38 5.00
CA ASP A 75 -11.71 12.43 3.97
C ASP A 75 -10.39 12.80 3.28
N ALA A 76 -9.55 11.79 3.05
CA ALA A 76 -8.21 11.96 2.51
C ALA A 76 -8.25 12.50 1.07
N GLU A 77 -7.45 13.54 0.78
CA GLU A 77 -7.31 14.07 -0.59
C GLU A 77 -6.54 13.12 -1.49
N THR A 78 -5.56 12.44 -0.93
CA THR A 78 -4.66 11.53 -1.64
C THR A 78 -4.29 10.36 -0.73
N VAL A 79 -4.35 9.17 -1.27
CA VAL A 79 -3.78 7.97 -0.65
C VAL A 79 -2.41 7.74 -1.27
N VAL A 80 -1.36 7.77 -0.46
CA VAL A 80 0.01 7.49 -0.90
C VAL A 80 0.31 6.02 -0.67
N VAL A 81 0.68 5.31 -1.74
CA VAL A 81 1.06 3.89 -1.69
C VAL A 81 2.57 3.78 -1.90
N GLY A 82 3.25 3.25 -0.92
CA GLY A 82 4.71 3.08 -0.94
C GLY A 82 5.14 1.87 -0.11
N GLY A 83 6.41 1.76 0.20
CA GLY A 83 6.98 0.71 1.02
C GLY A 83 8.12 -0.03 0.34
N MET A 84 8.30 -1.32 0.64
CA MET A 84 9.48 -2.09 0.21
C MET A 84 9.34 -2.72 -1.19
N MET A 85 8.16 -2.67 -1.82
CA MET A 85 7.99 -3.22 -3.18
C MET A 85 8.88 -2.45 -4.17
N PRO A 86 9.62 -3.14 -5.07
CA PRO A 86 10.39 -2.47 -6.12
C PRO A 86 9.54 -1.52 -6.96
N ALA A 87 10.08 -0.31 -7.24
CA ALA A 87 9.35 0.75 -7.93
C ALA A 87 8.66 0.29 -9.23
N PRO A 88 9.31 -0.45 -10.14
CA PRO A 88 8.66 -0.88 -11.39
C PRO A 88 7.45 -1.79 -11.16
N LEU A 89 7.46 -2.59 -10.10
CA LEU A 89 6.35 -3.48 -9.74
C LEU A 89 5.20 -2.71 -9.10
N LEU A 90 5.50 -1.74 -8.24
CA LEU A 90 4.48 -0.87 -7.66
C LEU A 90 3.82 0.01 -8.72
N GLU A 91 4.59 0.58 -9.65
CA GLU A 91 4.06 1.31 -10.81
C GLU A 91 3.07 0.45 -11.62
N LYS A 92 3.41 -0.82 -11.85
CA LYS A 92 2.56 -1.77 -12.55
C LYS A 92 1.25 -2.05 -11.81
N VAL A 93 1.29 -2.15 -10.48
CA VAL A 93 0.08 -2.28 -9.64
C VAL A 93 -0.78 -1.02 -9.75
N LEU A 94 -0.18 0.16 -9.59
CA LEU A 94 -0.91 1.42 -9.59
C LEU A 94 -1.48 1.77 -10.96
N ALA A 95 -0.80 1.43 -12.04
CA ALA A 95 -1.30 1.62 -13.41
C ALA A 95 -2.60 0.83 -13.69
N ARG A 96 -2.78 -0.32 -13.02
CA ARG A 96 -3.97 -1.17 -13.15
C ARG A 96 -5.04 -0.89 -12.09
N LEU A 97 -4.75 0.00 -11.16
CA LEU A 97 -5.65 0.30 -10.06
C LEU A 97 -7.00 0.90 -10.50
N PRO A 98 -7.07 1.81 -11.48
CA PRO A 98 -8.38 2.27 -11.99
C PRO A 98 -9.21 1.13 -12.62
N PRO A 99 -10.57 1.23 -12.57
CA PRO A 99 -11.34 2.29 -11.95
C PRO A 99 -11.44 2.12 -10.42
N LEU A 100 -11.36 3.25 -9.69
CA LEU A 100 -11.61 3.28 -8.26
C LEU A 100 -13.11 3.40 -7.95
N TYR A 101 -13.51 2.95 -6.76
CA TYR A 101 -14.88 3.20 -6.27
C TYR A 101 -15.18 4.70 -6.21
N GLN A 102 -16.44 5.05 -6.37
CA GLN A 102 -16.86 6.44 -6.22
C GLN A 102 -16.71 6.87 -4.76
N SER A 103 -16.15 8.05 -4.54
CA SER A 103 -16.12 8.71 -3.25
C SER A 103 -16.56 10.16 -3.41
N VAL A 104 -16.99 10.80 -2.32
CA VAL A 104 -17.41 12.21 -2.38
C VAL A 104 -16.27 13.07 -2.91
N ARG A 105 -15.09 12.92 -2.34
CA ARG A 105 -13.92 13.70 -2.74
C ARG A 105 -13.42 13.33 -4.15
N GLY A 106 -13.42 12.06 -4.50
CA GLY A 106 -13.04 11.59 -5.84
C GLY A 106 -13.86 12.17 -6.99
N ARG A 107 -15.06 12.68 -6.70
CA ARG A 107 -15.89 13.41 -7.65
C ARG A 107 -15.31 14.75 -8.04
N TYR A 108 -14.66 15.43 -7.09
CA TYR A 108 -14.13 16.78 -7.25
C TYR A 108 -12.65 16.81 -7.62
N LEU A 109 -11.87 15.79 -7.22
CA LEU A 109 -10.43 15.70 -7.43
C LEU A 109 -9.99 14.32 -7.98
N PRO A 110 -10.48 13.89 -9.14
CA PRO A 110 -10.26 12.54 -9.63
C PRO A 110 -8.79 12.21 -9.93
N ALA A 111 -7.98 13.20 -10.33
CA ALA A 111 -6.60 12.98 -10.78
C ALA A 111 -5.59 12.79 -9.64
N MET A 112 -5.98 13.04 -8.39
CA MET A 112 -5.05 13.10 -7.25
C MET A 112 -5.32 12.02 -6.19
N ARG A 113 -6.24 11.10 -6.44
CA ARG A 113 -6.73 10.15 -5.43
C ARG A 113 -5.66 9.18 -4.93
N VAL A 114 -4.78 8.71 -5.81
CA VAL A 114 -3.72 7.78 -5.45
C VAL A 114 -2.41 8.24 -6.05
N LYS A 115 -1.35 8.25 -5.24
CA LYS A 115 0.01 8.57 -5.67
C LYS A 115 0.99 7.49 -5.22
N MET A 116 2.01 7.27 -6.03
CA MET A 116 3.16 6.49 -5.61
C MET A 116 4.00 7.29 -4.62
N GLY A 117 4.31 6.67 -3.50
CA GLY A 117 5.25 7.18 -2.50
C GLY A 117 6.66 6.64 -2.72
N MET A 118 7.52 6.88 -1.73
CA MET A 118 8.86 6.29 -1.72
C MET A 118 8.79 4.77 -1.67
N THR A 119 9.68 4.12 -2.41
CA THR A 119 9.81 2.67 -2.47
C THR A 119 11.27 2.25 -2.27
N GLY A 120 11.46 1.05 -1.76
CA GLY A 120 12.79 0.46 -1.56
C GLY A 120 12.98 -0.03 -0.14
N THR A 121 13.98 -0.90 0.03
CA THR A 121 14.32 -1.55 1.31
C THR A 121 14.74 -0.57 2.39
N ASP A 122 15.31 0.58 2.01
CA ASP A 122 15.78 1.61 2.93
C ASP A 122 14.70 2.62 3.36
N THR A 123 13.49 2.53 2.79
CA THR A 123 12.42 3.51 3.02
C THR A 123 12.09 3.67 4.52
N ALA A 124 12.02 2.57 5.27
CA ALA A 124 11.72 2.59 6.69
C ALA A 124 12.87 3.22 7.49
N ALA A 125 14.13 2.89 7.15
CA ALA A 125 15.31 3.46 7.81
C ALA A 125 15.43 4.97 7.53
N LEU A 126 15.19 5.41 6.29
CA LEU A 126 15.17 6.83 5.92
C LEU A 126 14.06 7.59 6.66
N GLY A 127 12.87 6.99 6.77
CA GLY A 127 11.77 7.58 7.53
C GLY A 127 12.13 7.76 9.01
N ALA A 128 12.72 6.75 9.64
CA ALA A 128 13.17 6.82 11.03
C ALA A 128 14.29 7.87 11.21
N ALA A 129 15.25 7.94 10.29
CA ALA A 129 16.32 8.93 10.32
C ALA A 129 15.83 10.38 10.12
N ALA A 130 14.69 10.57 9.46
CA ALA A 130 14.09 11.88 9.26
C ALA A 130 13.41 12.42 10.53
N LEU A 131 13.01 11.58 11.49
CA LEU A 131 12.28 12.01 12.70
C LEU A 131 13.03 13.07 13.53
N PRO A 132 14.34 12.93 13.86
CA PRO A 132 15.07 13.95 14.59
C PRO A 132 15.14 15.28 13.83
N ILE A 133 15.28 15.23 12.49
CA ILE A 133 15.31 16.41 11.65
C ILE A 133 13.95 17.12 11.68
N PHE A 134 12.87 16.36 11.61
CA PHE A 134 11.51 16.89 11.72
C PHE A 134 11.26 17.54 13.08
N ASP A 135 11.72 16.94 14.17
CA ASP A 135 11.57 17.47 15.52
C ASP A 135 12.30 18.80 15.69
N GLU A 136 13.54 18.90 15.17
CA GLU A 136 14.37 20.11 15.27
C GLU A 136 13.87 21.26 14.40
N PHE A 137 13.41 20.97 13.16
CA PHE A 137 13.07 21.99 12.17
C PHE A 137 11.57 22.22 11.96
N ASN A 138 10.72 21.39 12.58
CA ASN A 138 9.28 21.58 12.45
C ASN A 138 8.81 22.77 13.30
N PRO A 139 8.08 23.76 12.75
CA PRO A 139 7.56 24.87 13.54
C PRO A 139 6.73 24.35 14.70
N GLN A 140 7.13 24.65 15.92
CA GLN A 140 6.33 24.32 17.11
C GLN A 140 5.07 25.21 17.10
N PHE A 141 3.98 24.70 16.54
CA PHE A 141 2.69 25.41 16.49
C PHE A 141 2.20 25.86 17.87
N GLN A 142 2.62 25.20 18.95
CA GLN A 142 2.33 25.64 20.33
C GLN A 142 2.94 27.01 20.66
N ALA A 143 4.02 27.42 20.00
CA ALA A 143 4.63 28.73 20.20
C ALA A 143 3.83 29.87 19.52
N LEU A 144 2.98 29.53 18.54
CA LEU A 144 2.17 30.51 17.79
C LEU A 144 0.77 30.69 18.39
N MET A 145 0.40 29.90 19.41
CA MET A 145 -0.91 29.98 20.07
C MET A 145 -0.87 30.64 21.45
N LYS A 146 0.12 31.48 21.73
CA LYS A 146 0.18 32.35 22.91
C LYS A 146 -0.30 33.74 22.60
#